data_c8870b3177ec8c20bbcae156de2737d8
#
_entry.id   c8870b3177ec8c20bbcae156de2737d8
#
_cell.length_a   1.000
_cell.length_b   1.000
_cell.length_c   1.000
_cell.angle_alpha   90.00
_cell.angle_beta   90.00
_cell.angle_gamma   90.00
#
_symmetry.space_group_name_H-M   'P 1'
#
loop_
_entity.id
_entity.type
_entity.pdbx_description
1 polymer ?
#
loop_
_entity_poly.entity_id
_entity_poly.type
_entity_poly.pdbx_seq_one_letter_code
_entity_poly.pdbx_strand_id
1 'polypeptide(L)'
;MVSSEQNLFADFQNIVKKNRSCRRFDNSHKIDKKTLRKLIGLARNCASAANMQPLKYIICCDEDKASEIFSCLGWAAYLREWKGPVKKERPGAYIIILGDHNVSDRFWCDHGITAQTMLLGARFMGLGGCMFAAINIKKLKKTLDIAEHLEPKLVLALGKPVEEIQIDEIGKDGDIKYWRDENQVHHVPKRRVEELIVGTFCNI
;
A
#
# COMPACT_ATOMS: atom_id res chain seq x y z
N MET A 1 -15.55 10.86 -31.46
CA MET A 1 -14.32 11.18 -30.76
C MET A 1 -14.65 11.16 -29.26
N VAL A 2 -14.01 10.29 -28.48
CA VAL A 2 -14.14 10.26 -27.01
C VAL A 2 -13.53 11.56 -26.48
N SER A 3 -14.22 12.26 -25.58
CA SER A 3 -13.70 13.52 -25.01
C SER A 3 -12.37 13.28 -24.27
N SER A 4 -11.52 14.30 -24.19
CA SER A 4 -10.26 14.21 -23.43
C SER A 4 -10.48 13.81 -21.96
N GLU A 5 -11.59 14.22 -21.38
CA GLU A 5 -11.99 13.88 -19.99
C GLU A 5 -12.33 12.40 -19.83
N GLN A 6 -13.03 11.79 -20.80
CA GLN A 6 -13.32 10.35 -20.77
C GLN A 6 -12.05 9.50 -20.85
N ASN A 7 -11.05 9.94 -21.62
CA ASN A 7 -9.75 9.30 -21.67
C ASN A 7 -9.02 9.39 -20.32
N LEU A 8 -9.02 10.56 -19.66
CA LEU A 8 -8.39 10.75 -18.36
C LEU A 8 -9.02 9.88 -17.27
N PHE A 9 -10.35 9.73 -17.28
CA PHE A 9 -11.03 8.86 -16.32
C PHE A 9 -10.68 7.37 -16.54
N ALA A 10 -10.63 6.93 -17.79
CA ALA A 10 -10.22 5.57 -18.14
C ALA A 10 -8.77 5.28 -17.72
N ASP A 11 -7.85 6.24 -17.90
CA ASP A 11 -6.48 6.14 -17.44
C ASP A 11 -6.39 6.03 -15.92
N PHE A 12 -7.15 6.85 -15.19
CA PHE A 12 -7.24 6.78 -13.74
C PHE A 12 -7.80 5.43 -13.26
N GLN A 13 -8.89 4.95 -13.88
CA GLN A 13 -9.45 3.62 -13.59
C GLN A 13 -8.40 2.51 -13.79
N ASN A 14 -7.60 2.58 -14.84
CA ASN A 14 -6.53 1.61 -15.13
C ASN A 14 -5.45 1.64 -14.03
N ILE A 15 -5.06 2.83 -13.57
CA ILE A 15 -4.11 2.97 -12.45
C ILE A 15 -4.69 2.33 -11.19
N VAL A 16 -5.96 2.61 -10.86
CA VAL A 16 -6.65 2.02 -9.69
C VAL A 16 -6.73 0.50 -9.80
N LYS A 17 -7.10 -0.04 -10.95
CA LYS A 17 -7.15 -1.50 -11.19
C LYS A 17 -5.78 -2.16 -11.02
N LYS A 18 -4.73 -1.53 -11.54
CA LYS A 18 -3.36 -2.03 -11.46
C LYS A 18 -2.69 -1.81 -10.10
N ASN A 19 -3.21 -0.92 -9.25
CA ASN A 19 -2.71 -0.70 -7.90
C ASN A 19 -3.21 -1.78 -6.96
N ARG A 20 -2.46 -2.88 -6.87
CA ARG A 20 -2.76 -4.04 -6.01
C ARG A 20 -1.67 -4.23 -4.97
N SER A 21 -1.99 -4.97 -3.90
CA SER A 21 -1.01 -5.37 -2.88
C SER A 21 0.07 -6.27 -3.49
N CYS A 22 1.06 -5.66 -4.12
CA CYS A 22 2.20 -6.34 -4.70
C CYS A 22 3.19 -6.73 -3.60
N ARG A 23 3.65 -7.98 -3.61
CA ARG A 23 4.53 -8.54 -2.57
C ARG A 23 5.81 -9.16 -3.12
N ARG A 24 5.99 -9.19 -4.45
CA ARG A 24 7.20 -9.66 -5.13
C ARG A 24 7.71 -8.58 -6.06
N PHE A 25 8.98 -8.23 -5.92
CA PHE A 25 9.59 -7.08 -6.59
C PHE A 25 10.92 -7.48 -7.22
N ASP A 26 11.36 -6.75 -8.20
CA ASP A 26 12.74 -6.78 -8.67
C ASP A 26 13.63 -5.99 -7.68
N ASN A 27 14.37 -6.70 -6.83
CA ASN A 27 15.23 -6.06 -5.83
C ASN A 27 16.46 -5.37 -6.45
N SER A 28 16.78 -5.64 -7.72
CA SER A 28 17.84 -4.93 -8.44
C SER A 28 17.45 -3.49 -8.79
N HIS A 29 16.14 -3.23 -8.93
CA HIS A 29 15.60 -1.90 -9.17
C HIS A 29 15.63 -1.05 -7.89
N LYS A 30 16.58 -0.12 -7.81
CA LYS A 30 16.72 0.75 -6.64
C LYS A 30 15.76 1.92 -6.70
N ILE A 31 15.14 2.24 -5.57
CA ILE A 31 14.29 3.41 -5.38
C ILE A 31 15.07 4.45 -4.58
N ASP A 32 15.23 5.65 -5.14
CA ASP A 32 15.98 6.71 -4.50
C ASP A 32 15.13 7.53 -3.49
N LYS A 33 15.82 8.26 -2.63
CA LYS A 33 15.22 9.18 -1.64
C LYS A 33 14.31 10.23 -2.31
N LYS A 34 14.67 10.70 -3.53
CA LYS A 34 13.91 11.72 -4.26
C LYS A 34 12.53 11.18 -4.66
N THR A 35 12.47 9.94 -5.12
CA THR A 35 11.20 9.25 -5.45
C THR A 35 10.31 9.11 -4.22
N LEU A 36 10.86 8.66 -3.07
CA LEU A 36 10.10 8.55 -1.82
C LEU A 36 9.57 9.91 -1.35
N ARG A 37 10.37 10.96 -1.45
CA ARG A 37 9.95 12.34 -1.13
C ARG A 37 8.82 12.83 -2.03
N LYS A 38 8.81 12.47 -3.33
CA LYS A 38 7.69 12.81 -4.23
C LYS A 38 6.39 12.14 -3.78
N LEU A 39 6.45 10.88 -3.34
CA LEU A 39 5.27 10.18 -2.83
C LEU A 39 4.72 10.83 -1.54
N ILE A 40 5.59 11.24 -0.63
CA ILE A 40 5.19 12.00 0.56
C ILE A 40 4.63 13.38 0.17
N GLY A 41 5.15 14.00 -0.90
CA GLY A 41 4.60 15.23 -1.47
C GLY A 41 3.14 15.09 -1.92
N LEU A 42 2.74 13.91 -2.44
CA LEU A 42 1.33 13.60 -2.72
C LEU A 42 0.52 13.45 -1.42
N ALA A 43 1.05 12.70 -0.45
CA ALA A 43 0.41 12.51 0.85
C ALA A 43 0.15 13.83 1.58
N ARG A 44 1.08 14.79 1.50
CA ARG A 44 0.94 16.13 2.08
C ARG A 44 -0.31 16.87 1.59
N ASN A 45 -0.76 16.60 0.38
CA ASN A 45 -1.92 17.26 -0.23
C ASN A 45 -3.24 16.52 0.02
N CYS A 46 -3.22 15.40 0.77
CA CYS A 46 -4.41 14.67 1.15
C CYS A 46 -5.21 15.44 2.21
N ALA A 47 -6.53 15.20 2.22
CA ALA A 47 -7.36 15.66 3.32
C ALA A 47 -6.93 15.01 4.64
N SER A 48 -7.04 15.76 5.71
CA SER A 48 -6.84 15.32 7.09
C SER A 48 -8.03 15.76 7.94
N ALA A 49 -8.46 14.94 8.87
CA ALA A 49 -9.60 15.27 9.74
C ALA A 49 -9.33 16.57 10.49
N ALA A 50 -10.26 17.53 10.40
CA ALA A 50 -10.13 18.89 10.94
C ALA A 50 -8.81 19.59 10.55
N ASN A 51 -8.18 19.16 9.46
CA ASN A 51 -6.85 19.63 8.99
C ASN A 51 -5.75 19.51 10.05
N MET A 52 -5.83 18.54 10.95
CA MET A 52 -4.88 18.37 12.06
C MET A 52 -3.50 17.91 11.59
N GLN A 53 -3.41 17.18 10.47
CA GLN A 53 -2.17 16.72 9.85
C GLN A 53 -1.21 16.00 10.82
N PRO A 54 -1.69 15.00 11.60
CA PRO A 54 -0.93 14.38 12.69
C PRO A 54 0.07 13.33 12.22
N LEU A 55 0.23 13.14 10.90
CA LEU A 55 1.08 12.07 10.38
C LEU A 55 2.52 12.54 10.16
N LYS A 56 3.45 11.65 10.48
CA LYS A 56 4.89 11.76 10.19
C LYS A 56 5.34 10.56 9.38
N TYR A 57 6.50 10.67 8.74
CA TYR A 57 6.98 9.63 7.83
C TYR A 57 8.47 9.35 8.06
N ILE A 58 8.82 8.07 8.12
CA ILE A 58 10.20 7.62 7.96
C ILE A 58 10.31 6.99 6.57
N ILE A 59 11.35 7.37 5.82
CA ILE A 59 11.67 6.77 4.52
C ILE A 59 12.94 5.93 4.65
N CYS A 60 12.93 4.76 4.03
CA CYS A 60 14.07 3.85 4.02
C CYS A 60 14.30 3.33 2.61
N CYS A 61 15.51 3.55 2.08
CA CYS A 61 16.05 2.94 0.85
C CYS A 61 17.47 2.39 1.07
N ASP A 62 17.91 2.29 2.31
CA ASP A 62 19.12 1.60 2.73
C ASP A 62 18.86 0.09 2.80
N GLU A 63 19.77 -0.74 2.26
CA GLU A 63 19.56 -2.19 2.13
C GLU A 63 19.55 -2.91 3.48
N ASP A 64 20.42 -2.52 4.41
CA ASP A 64 20.53 -3.17 5.71
C ASP A 64 19.30 -2.84 6.55
N LYS A 65 18.92 -1.56 6.60
CA LYS A 65 17.69 -1.12 7.28
C LYS A 65 16.43 -1.69 6.63
N ALA A 66 16.37 -1.79 5.31
CA ALA A 66 15.28 -2.43 4.60
C ALA A 66 15.13 -3.91 5.00
N SER A 67 16.23 -4.64 5.17
CA SER A 67 16.22 -6.03 5.64
C SER A 67 15.76 -6.16 7.09
N GLU A 68 16.12 -5.23 7.95
CA GLU A 68 15.64 -5.16 9.34
C GLU A 68 14.13 -4.89 9.38
N ILE A 69 13.64 -3.90 8.60
CA ILE A 69 12.20 -3.57 8.49
C ILE A 69 11.41 -4.77 7.95
N PHE A 70 11.92 -5.45 6.91
CA PHE A 70 11.30 -6.66 6.37
C PHE A 70 10.97 -7.68 7.46
N SER A 71 11.88 -7.88 8.41
CA SER A 71 11.72 -8.83 9.51
C SER A 71 10.70 -8.40 10.58
N CYS A 72 10.18 -7.17 10.50
CA CYS A 72 9.13 -6.66 11.39
C CYS A 72 7.72 -6.85 10.82
N LEU A 73 7.56 -7.34 9.57
CA LEU A 73 6.30 -7.35 8.84
C LEU A 73 5.72 -8.76 8.72
N GLY A 74 4.39 -8.87 8.90
CA GLY A 74 3.63 -10.09 8.64
C GLY A 74 3.18 -10.16 7.18
N TRP A 75 3.62 -11.21 6.46
CA TRP A 75 3.39 -11.36 5.02
C TRP A 75 2.18 -12.26 4.72
N ALA A 76 1.29 -11.76 3.83
CA ALA A 76 0.23 -12.52 3.13
C ALA A 76 -0.51 -13.57 3.98
N ALA A 77 -1.38 -13.12 4.88
CA ALA A 77 -2.05 -13.96 5.88
C ALA A 77 -2.76 -15.21 5.33
N TYR A 78 -3.31 -15.18 4.11
CA TYR A 78 -3.96 -16.33 3.48
C TYR A 78 -3.00 -17.30 2.79
N LEU A 79 -1.76 -16.89 2.51
CA LEU A 79 -0.73 -17.76 1.96
C LEU A 79 0.14 -18.34 3.09
N ARG A 80 -0.43 -19.21 3.91
CA ARG A 80 0.16 -19.67 5.19
C ARG A 80 1.56 -20.27 5.06
N GLU A 81 1.83 -20.99 3.96
CA GLU A 81 3.13 -21.62 3.70
C GLU A 81 4.17 -20.64 3.17
N TRP A 82 3.74 -19.46 2.71
CA TRP A 82 4.63 -18.47 2.12
C TRP A 82 5.16 -17.49 3.18
N LYS A 83 6.42 -17.59 3.50
CA LYS A 83 7.12 -16.76 4.52
C LYS A 83 7.46 -15.34 4.06
N GLY A 84 7.00 -14.92 2.89
CA GLY A 84 7.34 -13.67 2.24
C GLY A 84 8.31 -13.87 1.06
N PRO A 85 8.65 -12.81 0.32
CA PRO A 85 9.51 -12.90 -0.85
C PRO A 85 10.95 -13.30 -0.49
N VAL A 86 11.56 -14.09 -1.37
CA VAL A 86 13.00 -14.40 -1.30
C VAL A 86 13.83 -13.12 -1.49
N LYS A 87 15.11 -13.12 -1.08
CA LYS A 87 15.95 -11.91 -1.06
C LYS A 87 15.92 -11.10 -2.35
N LYS A 88 16.00 -11.76 -3.52
CA LYS A 88 15.96 -11.13 -4.84
C LYS A 88 14.61 -10.49 -5.22
N GLU A 89 13.55 -10.83 -4.48
CA GLU A 89 12.19 -10.32 -4.71
C GLU A 89 11.68 -9.43 -3.58
N ARG A 90 12.54 -9.04 -2.63
CA ARG A 90 12.16 -8.14 -1.55
C ARG A 90 11.96 -6.72 -2.04
N PRO A 91 11.15 -5.90 -1.33
CA PRO A 91 10.97 -4.48 -1.63
C PRO A 91 12.30 -3.74 -1.66
N GLY A 92 12.42 -2.76 -2.57
CA GLY A 92 13.59 -1.89 -2.67
C GLY A 92 13.56 -0.71 -1.69
N ALA A 93 12.38 -0.37 -1.15
CA ALA A 93 12.24 0.75 -0.22
C ALA A 93 11.00 0.60 0.67
N TYR A 94 10.98 1.38 1.77
CA TYR A 94 9.84 1.46 2.70
C TYR A 94 9.51 2.91 3.07
N ILE A 95 8.22 3.16 3.30
CA ILE A 95 7.71 4.35 3.97
C ILE A 95 6.94 3.88 5.20
N ILE A 96 7.37 4.30 6.39
CA ILE A 96 6.67 4.06 7.64
C ILE A 96 5.81 5.27 7.94
N ILE A 97 4.50 5.07 8.06
CA ILE A 97 3.53 6.10 8.41
C ILE A 97 3.34 6.06 9.92
N LEU A 98 3.61 7.18 10.56
CA LEU A 98 3.56 7.37 12.01
C LEU A 98 2.44 8.34 12.37
N GLY A 99 1.71 8.05 13.44
CA GLY A 99 0.86 9.02 14.11
C GLY A 99 1.66 9.75 15.19
N ASP A 100 1.56 11.08 15.24
CA ASP A 100 2.25 11.92 16.21
C ASP A 100 1.29 12.33 17.33
N HIS A 101 1.44 11.73 18.51
CA HIS A 101 0.61 12.01 19.69
C HIS A 101 0.82 13.42 20.24
N ASN A 102 1.92 14.11 19.92
CA ASN A 102 2.09 15.53 20.25
C ASN A 102 1.16 16.44 19.42
N VAL A 103 0.61 15.94 18.29
CA VAL A 103 -0.32 16.67 17.44
C VAL A 103 -1.76 16.25 17.71
N SER A 104 -2.04 14.94 17.82
CA SER A 104 -3.37 14.39 18.07
C SER A 104 -3.30 12.95 18.55
N ASP A 105 -4.22 12.59 19.47
CA ASP A 105 -4.43 11.19 19.85
C ASP A 105 -5.38 10.45 18.88
N ARG A 106 -5.98 11.17 17.94
CA ARG A 106 -6.91 10.61 16.95
C ARG A 106 -6.34 10.77 15.54
N PHE A 107 -6.21 9.67 14.81
CA PHE A 107 -5.64 9.64 13.46
C PHE A 107 -6.68 9.32 12.39
N TRP A 108 -7.93 9.02 12.79
CA TRP A 108 -9.08 8.75 11.92
C TRP A 108 -8.68 7.82 10.74
N CYS A 109 -8.99 8.26 9.51
CA CYS A 109 -8.64 7.54 8.27
C CYS A 109 -7.37 8.08 7.58
N ASP A 110 -6.72 9.09 8.13
CA ASP A 110 -5.63 9.85 7.50
C ASP A 110 -4.52 8.94 6.96
N HIS A 111 -4.10 7.97 7.77
CA HIS A 111 -3.04 7.01 7.38
C HIS A 111 -3.45 6.11 6.21
N GLY A 112 -4.72 5.73 6.09
CA GLY A 112 -5.25 4.97 4.94
C GLY A 112 -5.34 5.83 3.69
N ILE A 113 -5.81 7.07 3.81
CA ILE A 113 -5.92 8.04 2.72
C ILE A 113 -4.54 8.33 2.13
N THR A 114 -3.57 8.68 2.96
CA THR A 114 -2.21 8.99 2.52
C THR A 114 -1.50 7.77 1.94
N ALA A 115 -1.67 6.58 2.55
CA ALA A 115 -1.12 5.33 2.06
C ALA A 115 -1.63 4.99 0.65
N GLN A 116 -2.95 5.05 0.43
CA GLN A 116 -3.54 4.79 -0.87
C GLN A 116 -3.08 5.79 -1.93
N THR A 117 -3.00 7.09 -1.58
CA THR A 117 -2.54 8.14 -2.49
C THR A 117 -1.08 7.91 -2.90
N MET A 118 -0.20 7.58 -1.95
CA MET A 118 1.20 7.26 -2.24
C MET A 118 1.35 6.03 -3.14
N LEU A 119 0.54 4.99 -2.93
CA LEU A 119 0.58 3.77 -3.76
C LEU A 119 0.06 4.01 -5.18
N LEU A 120 -0.99 4.84 -5.36
CA LEU A 120 -1.44 5.26 -6.68
C LEU A 120 -0.34 6.06 -7.39
N GLY A 121 0.31 6.99 -6.70
CA GLY A 121 1.46 7.73 -7.22
C GLY A 121 2.64 6.82 -7.60
N ALA A 122 2.95 5.83 -6.75
CA ALA A 122 3.96 4.82 -7.05
C ALA A 122 3.59 4.03 -8.31
N ARG A 123 2.32 3.63 -8.45
CA ARG A 123 1.84 2.92 -9.63
C ARG A 123 1.94 3.74 -10.90
N PHE A 124 1.64 5.03 -10.82
CA PHE A 124 1.82 5.96 -11.93
C PHE A 124 3.29 6.04 -12.39
N MET A 125 4.23 5.90 -11.46
CA MET A 125 5.69 5.85 -11.74
C MET A 125 6.17 4.46 -12.18
N GLY A 126 5.27 3.49 -12.43
CA GLY A 126 5.63 2.11 -12.80
C GLY A 126 6.16 1.27 -11.63
N LEU A 127 6.04 1.77 -10.40
CA LEU A 127 6.31 1.02 -9.17
C LEU A 127 5.04 0.33 -8.67
N GLY A 128 5.19 -0.49 -7.65
CA GLY A 128 4.08 -1.10 -6.91
C GLY A 128 4.40 -1.15 -5.43
N GLY A 129 3.41 -1.57 -4.65
CA GLY A 129 3.65 -1.70 -3.22
C GLY A 129 2.57 -2.48 -2.49
N CYS A 130 2.78 -2.63 -1.20
CA CYS A 130 1.84 -3.26 -0.29
C CYS A 130 1.79 -2.49 1.03
N MET A 131 0.56 -2.32 1.57
CA MET A 131 0.34 -1.78 2.91
C MET A 131 0.42 -2.91 3.93
N PHE A 132 1.15 -2.68 5.02
CA PHE A 132 1.24 -3.57 6.16
C PHE A 132 0.69 -2.89 7.41
N ALA A 133 -0.34 -3.50 8.00
CA ALA A 133 -0.80 -3.23 9.37
C ALA A 133 -0.34 -4.34 10.34
N ALA A 134 0.00 -5.52 9.81
CA ALA A 134 0.60 -6.61 10.59
C ALA A 134 2.08 -6.32 10.85
N ILE A 135 2.35 -5.50 11.86
CA ILE A 135 3.68 -4.95 12.20
C ILE A 135 4.05 -5.41 13.61
N ASN A 136 5.25 -5.93 13.79
CA ASN A 136 5.83 -6.03 15.12
C ASN A 136 6.31 -4.62 15.56
N ILE A 137 5.37 -3.85 16.14
CA ILE A 137 5.57 -2.44 16.51
C ILE A 137 6.76 -2.26 17.44
N LYS A 138 6.87 -3.11 18.48
CA LYS A 138 7.97 -3.03 19.46
C LYS A 138 9.33 -3.21 18.79
N LYS A 139 9.45 -4.20 17.90
CA LYS A 139 10.68 -4.45 17.14
C LYS A 139 10.98 -3.30 16.19
N LEU A 140 9.96 -2.81 15.45
CA LEU A 140 10.14 -1.72 14.48
C LEU A 140 10.56 -0.41 15.17
N LYS A 141 9.94 -0.05 16.31
CA LYS A 141 10.35 1.13 17.11
C LYS A 141 11.81 1.04 17.53
N LYS A 142 12.25 -0.12 18.01
CA LYS A 142 13.65 -0.35 18.38
C LYS A 142 14.60 -0.29 17.18
N THR A 143 14.22 -0.90 16.05
CA THR A 143 15.03 -0.95 14.81
C THR A 143 15.31 0.44 14.23
N LEU A 144 14.33 1.34 14.30
CA LEU A 144 14.38 2.66 13.67
C LEU A 144 14.54 3.81 14.68
N ASP A 145 14.74 3.48 15.96
CA ASP A 145 14.83 4.46 17.06
C ASP A 145 13.66 5.47 17.04
N ILE A 146 12.43 4.93 16.93
CA ILE A 146 11.21 5.75 16.84
C ILE A 146 10.86 6.27 18.22
N ALA A 147 10.78 7.60 18.35
CA ALA A 147 10.42 8.28 19.59
C ALA A 147 9.07 7.81 20.16
N GLU A 148 8.90 7.88 21.49
CA GLU A 148 7.74 7.29 22.19
C GLU A 148 6.40 7.87 21.72
N HIS A 149 6.36 9.20 21.47
CA HIS A 149 5.16 9.89 21.00
C HIS A 149 4.78 9.59 19.54
N LEU A 150 5.61 8.84 18.81
CA LEU A 150 5.33 8.42 17.42
C LEU A 150 4.86 6.97 17.40
N GLU A 151 3.66 6.75 16.85
CA GLU A 151 3.04 5.44 16.75
C GLU A 151 3.05 4.93 15.30
N PRO A 152 3.70 3.80 14.98
CA PRO A 152 3.62 3.18 13.67
C PRO A 152 2.19 2.75 13.34
N LYS A 153 1.59 3.31 12.29
CA LYS A 153 0.23 3.01 11.80
C LYS A 153 0.25 2.03 10.64
N LEU A 154 1.07 2.31 9.64
CA LEU A 154 1.24 1.47 8.45
C LEU A 154 2.70 1.48 7.99
N VAL A 155 3.10 0.40 7.34
CA VAL A 155 4.34 0.35 6.56
C VAL A 155 3.99 0.11 5.10
N LEU A 156 4.47 0.97 4.21
CA LEU A 156 4.40 0.75 2.77
C LEU A 156 5.71 0.12 2.29
N ALA A 157 5.63 -1.08 1.75
CA ALA A 157 6.73 -1.71 1.02
C ALA A 157 6.61 -1.35 -0.45
N LEU A 158 7.69 -0.88 -1.08
CA LEU A 158 7.71 -0.35 -2.44
C LEU A 158 8.81 -1.02 -3.28
N GLY A 159 8.54 -1.23 -4.56
CA GLY A 159 9.50 -1.83 -5.49
C GLY A 159 8.99 -1.83 -6.94
N LYS A 160 9.82 -2.32 -7.86
CA LYS A 160 9.40 -2.65 -9.22
C LYS A 160 8.68 -3.99 -9.19
N PRO A 161 7.37 -4.08 -9.54
CA PRO A 161 6.62 -5.33 -9.48
C PRO A 161 7.18 -6.40 -10.45
N VAL A 162 7.28 -7.64 -9.97
CA VAL A 162 7.49 -8.84 -10.80
C VAL A 162 6.35 -9.84 -10.64
N GLU A 163 5.34 -9.49 -9.86
CA GLU A 163 4.17 -10.30 -9.58
C GLU A 163 3.03 -9.92 -10.55
N GLU A 164 2.46 -10.92 -11.20
CA GLU A 164 1.21 -10.75 -11.93
C GLU A 164 0.04 -10.87 -10.96
N ILE A 165 -0.89 -9.92 -11.01
CA ILE A 165 -2.04 -9.89 -10.11
C ILE A 165 -3.31 -9.72 -10.94
N GLN A 166 -4.23 -10.66 -10.78
CA GLN A 166 -5.53 -10.67 -11.43
C GLN A 166 -6.64 -10.34 -10.43
N ILE A 167 -7.59 -9.52 -10.86
CA ILE A 167 -8.83 -9.28 -10.12
C ILE A 167 -9.87 -10.25 -10.63
N ASP A 168 -10.43 -11.04 -9.72
CA ASP A 168 -11.54 -11.93 -10.00
C ASP A 168 -12.83 -11.43 -9.32
N GLU A 169 -13.98 -11.85 -9.80
CA GLU A 169 -15.22 -11.68 -9.06
C GLU A 169 -15.33 -12.76 -7.97
N ILE A 170 -15.92 -12.40 -6.83
CA ILE A 170 -16.22 -13.36 -5.78
C ILE A 170 -17.27 -14.34 -6.31
N GLY A 171 -16.99 -15.65 -6.15
CA GLY A 171 -17.88 -16.71 -6.50
C GLY A 171 -19.15 -16.77 -5.62
N LYS A 172 -20.09 -17.65 -5.97
CA LYS A 172 -21.35 -17.86 -5.22
C LYS A 172 -21.14 -18.33 -3.77
N ASP A 173 -19.97 -18.92 -3.48
CA ASP A 173 -19.55 -19.36 -2.15
C ASP A 173 -19.11 -18.18 -1.24
N GLY A 174 -18.94 -16.99 -1.80
CA GLY A 174 -18.54 -15.78 -1.07
C GLY A 174 -17.09 -15.80 -0.59
N ASP A 175 -16.21 -16.71 -1.07
CA ASP A 175 -14.81 -16.77 -0.63
C ASP A 175 -14.03 -15.52 -1.10
N ILE A 176 -13.49 -14.81 -0.13
CA ILE A 176 -12.70 -13.59 -0.33
C ILE A 176 -11.19 -13.83 -0.31
N LYS A 177 -10.76 -15.08 -0.06
CA LYS A 177 -9.34 -15.37 0.11
C LYS A 177 -8.61 -15.20 -1.21
N TYR A 178 -7.53 -14.43 -1.20
CA TYR A 178 -6.61 -14.37 -2.32
C TYR A 178 -5.72 -15.62 -2.33
N TRP A 179 -5.32 -16.05 -3.53
CA TRP A 179 -4.54 -17.27 -3.75
C TRP A 179 -3.59 -17.10 -4.92
N ARG A 180 -2.69 -18.06 -5.15
CA ARG A 180 -1.84 -18.14 -6.33
C ARG A 180 -2.11 -19.42 -7.08
N ASP A 181 -2.18 -19.32 -8.40
CA ASP A 181 -2.29 -20.47 -9.28
C ASP A 181 -0.92 -21.14 -9.53
N GLU A 182 -0.92 -22.19 -10.35
CA GLU A 182 0.27 -22.91 -10.76
C GLU A 182 1.28 -22.04 -11.54
N ASN A 183 0.82 -21.01 -12.24
CA ASN A 183 1.65 -20.03 -12.96
C ASN A 183 2.12 -18.88 -12.06
N GLN A 184 1.86 -18.95 -10.74
CA GLN A 184 2.18 -17.92 -9.76
C GLN A 184 1.42 -16.58 -9.97
N VAL A 185 0.34 -16.57 -10.75
CA VAL A 185 -0.57 -15.43 -10.84
C VAL A 185 -1.30 -15.28 -9.51
N HIS A 186 -1.33 -14.07 -8.98
CA HIS A 186 -1.95 -13.76 -7.71
C HIS A 186 -3.39 -13.30 -7.92
N HIS A 187 -4.36 -14.14 -7.58
CA HIS A 187 -5.78 -13.90 -7.74
C HIS A 187 -6.36 -13.17 -6.53
N VAL A 188 -7.11 -12.08 -6.79
CA VAL A 188 -7.71 -11.23 -5.75
C VAL A 188 -9.20 -11.06 -6.00
N PRO A 189 -10.07 -11.86 -5.33
CA PRO A 189 -11.51 -11.76 -5.48
C PRO A 189 -12.06 -10.41 -4.99
N LYS A 190 -12.99 -9.84 -5.75
CA LYS A 190 -13.69 -8.58 -5.44
C LYS A 190 -15.19 -8.74 -5.55
N ARG A 191 -15.93 -8.09 -4.65
CA ARG A 191 -17.39 -7.99 -4.71
C ARG A 191 -17.80 -7.17 -5.93
N ARG A 192 -18.96 -7.49 -6.47
CA ARG A 192 -19.60 -6.68 -7.52
C ARG A 192 -20.06 -5.35 -6.96
N VAL A 193 -20.17 -4.35 -7.82
CA VAL A 193 -20.59 -3.00 -7.42
C VAL A 193 -21.99 -3.03 -6.79
N GLU A 194 -22.88 -3.85 -7.36
CA GLU A 194 -24.26 -4.03 -6.92
C GLU A 194 -24.35 -4.55 -5.46
N GLU A 195 -23.38 -5.35 -5.04
CA GLU A 195 -23.31 -5.85 -3.65
C GLU A 195 -22.80 -4.79 -2.66
N LEU A 196 -22.15 -3.74 -3.14
CA LEU A 196 -21.59 -2.67 -2.32
C LEU A 196 -22.58 -1.52 -2.12
N ILE A 197 -23.57 -1.35 -3.02
CA ILE A 197 -24.56 -0.28 -2.97
C ILE A 197 -25.79 -0.81 -2.23
N VAL A 198 -26.00 -0.35 -1.00
CA VAL A 198 -27.12 -0.79 -0.16
C VAL A 198 -28.38 0.06 -0.33
N GLY A 199 -28.32 1.15 -1.06
CA GLY A 199 -29.46 2.03 -1.35
C GLY A 199 -29.10 3.13 -2.33
N THR A 200 -30.10 3.55 -3.14
CA THR A 200 -29.96 4.62 -4.12
C THR A 200 -31.12 5.61 -3.97
N PHE A 201 -30.82 6.88 -3.78
CA PHE A 201 -31.77 7.97 -3.66
C PHE A 201 -31.44 9.02 -4.71
N CYS A 202 -31.89 8.80 -5.95
CA CYS A 202 -31.66 9.69 -7.08
C CYS A 202 -33.00 9.99 -7.75
N ASN A 203 -33.28 11.26 -8.03
CA ASN A 203 -34.31 11.65 -8.98
C ASN A 203 -33.69 11.59 -10.38
N ILE A 204 -34.19 10.71 -11.25
CA ILE A 204 -33.83 10.65 -12.66
C ILE A 204 -34.72 11.60 -13.45
#